data_7477c2605b215f31c8eb8ed573869d3c
#
_entry.id   7477c2605b215f31c8eb8ed573869d3c
#
_cell.length_a   1.000
_cell.length_b   1.000
_cell.length_c   1.000
_cell.angle_alpha   90.00
_cell.angle_beta   90.00
_cell.angle_gamma   90.00
#
_symmetry.space_group_name_H-M   'P 1'
#
loop_
_entity.id
_entity.type
_entity.pdbx_description
1 polymer ?
#
loop_
_entity_poly.entity_id
_entity_poly.type
_entity_poly.pdbx_seq_one_letter_code
_entity_poly.pdbx_strand_id
1 'polypeptide(L)'
;MLVRYRMQPAALCHAAGVQMAHHEEPQIAQHLLGAVPHGTFVECFADPERDPMWQAVWANRPPIKNGIMTVSRDPGFGIVLDEALVRRYRIS
;
A
#
# COMPACT_ATOMS: atom_id res chain seq x y z
N MET A 1 -8.18 -13.29 -2.71
CA MET A 1 -8.15 -13.62 -1.28
C MET A 1 -7.74 -12.45 -0.38
N LEU A 2 -6.62 -11.80 -0.64
CA LEU A 2 -6.14 -10.65 0.15
C LEU A 2 -7.17 -9.50 0.23
N VAL A 3 -7.74 -9.08 -0.89
CA VAL A 3 -8.75 -8.02 -0.95
C VAL A 3 -9.97 -8.38 -0.10
N ARG A 4 -10.46 -9.60 -0.21
CA ARG A 4 -11.63 -10.06 0.56
C ARG A 4 -11.38 -9.98 2.07
N TYR A 5 -10.21 -10.44 2.53
CA TYR A 5 -9.87 -10.40 3.96
C TYR A 5 -9.79 -9.00 4.52
N ARG A 6 -9.45 -8.01 3.70
CA ARG A 6 -9.35 -6.61 4.12
C ARG A 6 -10.69 -5.89 4.05
N MET A 7 -11.54 -6.24 3.09
CA MET A 7 -12.84 -5.60 2.91
C MET A 7 -13.89 -6.06 3.93
N GLN A 8 -13.77 -7.27 4.48
CA GLN A 8 -14.65 -7.74 5.55
C GLN A 8 -14.49 -6.93 6.85
N PRO A 9 -13.28 -6.76 7.40
CA PRO A 9 -13.07 -5.85 8.54
C PRO A 9 -13.50 -4.42 8.24
N ALA A 10 -13.27 -3.92 7.03
CA ALA A 10 -13.70 -2.59 6.62
C ALA A 10 -15.21 -2.42 6.73
N ALA A 11 -15.99 -3.40 6.30
CA ALA A 11 -17.45 -3.37 6.41
C ALA A 11 -17.91 -3.36 7.87
N LEU A 12 -17.26 -4.12 8.75
CA LEU A 12 -17.55 -4.13 10.18
C LEU A 12 -17.21 -2.80 10.84
N CYS A 13 -16.07 -2.22 10.53
CA CYS A 13 -15.67 -0.90 11.01
C CYS A 13 -16.68 0.17 10.57
N HIS A 14 -17.11 0.13 9.32
CA HIS A 14 -18.12 1.05 8.81
C HIS A 14 -19.43 0.93 9.56
N ALA A 15 -19.93 -0.29 9.76
CA ALA A 15 -21.16 -0.54 10.50
C ALA A 15 -21.08 -0.07 11.97
N ALA A 16 -19.90 -0.11 12.57
CA ALA A 16 -19.65 0.34 13.95
C ALA A 16 -19.32 1.84 14.06
N GLY A 17 -19.26 2.57 12.96
CA GLY A 17 -18.86 3.97 12.94
C GLY A 17 -17.39 4.21 13.28
N VAL A 18 -16.52 3.22 13.04
CA VAL A 18 -15.08 3.27 13.35
C VAL A 18 -14.30 3.60 12.08
N GLN A 19 -13.38 4.55 12.17
CA GLN A 19 -12.46 4.87 11.09
C GLN A 19 -11.43 3.76 10.91
N MET A 20 -10.88 3.67 9.70
CA MET A 20 -9.94 2.63 9.32
C MET A 20 -8.63 3.22 8.81
N ALA A 21 -7.52 2.76 9.38
CA ALA A 21 -6.17 2.98 8.88
C ALA A 21 -5.55 1.63 8.54
N HIS A 22 -4.53 1.64 7.70
CA HIS A 22 -3.87 0.41 7.26
C HIS A 22 -2.42 0.37 7.71
N HIS A 23 -2.03 -0.78 8.26
CA HIS A 23 -0.66 -1.08 8.66
C HIS A 23 0.17 -1.52 7.45
N GLU A 24 1.23 -0.80 7.17
CA GLU A 24 2.21 -1.08 6.10
C GLU A 24 1.63 -1.31 4.68
N GLU A 25 2.44 -1.73 3.74
CA GLU A 25 2.10 -2.00 2.34
C GLU A 25 1.32 -0.87 1.66
N PRO A 26 1.79 0.38 1.74
CA PRO A 26 1.03 1.53 1.26
C PRO A 26 0.67 1.46 -0.22
N GLN A 27 1.48 0.79 -1.04
CA GLN A 27 1.27 0.61 -2.47
C GLN A 27 -0.01 -0.17 -2.78
N ILE A 28 -0.39 -1.09 -1.89
CA ILE A 28 -1.62 -1.88 -2.00
C ILE A 28 -2.73 -1.25 -1.17
N ALA A 29 -2.41 -0.89 0.07
CA ALA A 29 -3.36 -0.38 1.05
C ALA A 29 -4.08 0.90 0.60
N GLN A 30 -3.40 1.79 -0.13
CA GLN A 30 -3.99 3.01 -0.66
C GLN A 30 -5.22 2.76 -1.54
N HIS A 31 -5.21 1.70 -2.34
CA HIS A 31 -6.35 1.34 -3.19
C HIS A 31 -7.54 0.87 -2.37
N LEU A 32 -7.28 0.08 -1.33
CA LEU A 32 -8.33 -0.46 -0.47
C LEU A 32 -8.94 0.60 0.43
N LEU A 33 -8.11 1.48 1.00
CA LEU A 33 -8.58 2.59 1.82
C LEU A 33 -9.28 3.66 0.99
N GLY A 34 -8.80 3.94 -0.22
CA GLY A 34 -9.46 4.85 -1.15
C GLY A 34 -10.83 4.37 -1.62
N ALA A 35 -11.11 3.08 -1.50
CA ALA A 35 -12.38 2.47 -1.88
C ALA A 35 -13.45 2.51 -0.77
N VAL A 36 -13.10 2.91 0.45
CA VAL A 36 -14.03 2.94 1.58
C VAL A 36 -14.19 4.36 2.14
N PRO A 37 -15.41 4.76 2.54
CA PRO A 37 -15.69 6.15 2.95
C PRO A 37 -15.07 6.51 4.32
N HIS A 38 -14.72 5.53 5.12
CA HIS A 38 -14.18 5.68 6.48
C HIS A 38 -12.67 5.40 6.58
N GLY A 39 -11.99 5.24 5.44
CA GLY A 39 -10.53 5.14 5.37
C GLY A 39 -9.87 6.48 5.67
N THR A 40 -8.82 6.49 6.49
CA THR A 40 -8.15 7.72 6.93
C THR A 40 -6.69 7.79 6.54
N PHE A 41 -5.87 6.86 7.04
CA PHE A 41 -4.43 6.91 6.88
C PHE A 41 -3.85 5.60 6.38
N VAL A 42 -2.85 5.71 5.52
CA VAL A 42 -1.97 4.61 5.14
C VAL A 42 -0.66 4.80 5.91
N GLU A 43 -0.23 3.80 6.65
CA GLU A 43 1.08 3.80 7.25
C GLU A 43 2.14 3.62 6.16
N CYS A 44 3.12 4.51 6.14
CA CYS A 44 4.19 4.49 5.17
C CYS A 44 5.52 4.84 5.83
N PHE A 45 6.46 3.92 5.75
CA PHE A 45 7.83 4.13 6.21
C PHE A 45 8.68 4.65 5.04
N ALA A 46 8.86 5.95 5.00
CA ALA A 46 9.58 6.61 3.92
C ALA A 46 11.11 6.55 4.05
N ASP A 47 11.61 6.17 5.23
CA ASP A 47 13.04 6.06 5.50
C ASP A 47 13.65 4.84 4.78
N PRO A 48 14.54 5.05 3.79
CA PRO A 48 15.17 3.95 3.05
C PRO A 48 16.19 3.15 3.90
N GLU A 49 16.66 3.70 5.00
CA GLU A 49 17.61 2.98 5.89
C GLU A 49 16.89 1.98 6.79
N ARG A 50 15.64 2.25 7.12
CA ARG A 50 14.84 1.34 7.94
C ARG A 50 14.54 0.03 7.22
N ASP A 51 14.23 0.10 5.94
CA ASP A 51 13.75 -1.06 5.18
C ASP A 51 14.19 -0.97 3.71
N PRO A 52 15.52 -1.04 3.47
CA PRO A 52 16.10 -0.69 2.17
C PRO A 52 15.63 -1.61 1.04
N MET A 53 15.49 -2.90 1.30
CA MET A 53 15.06 -3.85 0.27
C MET A 53 13.59 -3.66 -0.10
N TRP A 54 12.73 -3.54 0.89
CA TRP A 54 11.29 -3.28 0.69
C TRP A 54 11.06 -1.95 -0.03
N GLN A 55 11.84 -0.95 0.35
CA GLN A 55 11.79 0.36 -0.28
C GLN A 55 12.25 0.32 -1.74
N ALA A 56 13.25 -0.46 -2.08
CA ALA A 56 13.84 -0.49 -3.42
C ALA A 56 13.13 -1.43 -4.41
N VAL A 57 12.37 -2.42 -3.93
CA VAL A 57 11.74 -3.42 -4.80
C VAL A 57 10.68 -2.84 -5.74
N TRP A 58 10.12 -1.70 -5.41
CA TRP A 58 9.12 -1.00 -6.21
C TRP A 58 9.77 0.06 -7.11
N ALA A 59 9.82 -0.17 -8.41
CA ALA A 59 10.43 0.76 -9.36
C ALA A 59 9.63 2.07 -9.50
N ASN A 60 8.32 2.04 -9.26
CA ASN A 60 7.40 3.16 -9.43
C ASN A 60 6.61 3.47 -8.15
N ARG A 61 7.28 3.92 -7.13
CA ARG A 61 6.60 4.30 -5.88
C ARG A 61 5.62 5.43 -6.08
N PRO A 62 4.43 5.35 -5.47
CA PRO A 62 3.52 6.48 -5.47
C PRO A 62 4.17 7.66 -4.75
N PRO A 63 4.14 8.86 -5.36
CA PRO A 63 4.69 10.05 -4.73
C PRO A 63 3.87 10.45 -3.53
N ILE A 64 4.56 10.87 -2.47
CA ILE A 64 3.95 11.48 -1.29
C ILE A 64 4.25 12.98 -1.33
N LYS A 65 3.20 13.78 -1.46
CA LYS A 65 3.29 15.25 -1.47
C LYS A 65 2.41 15.83 -0.39
N ASN A 66 3.00 16.65 0.49
CA ASN A 66 2.28 17.29 1.60
C ASN A 66 1.49 16.28 2.46
N GLY A 67 2.08 15.10 2.73
CA GLY A 67 1.43 14.04 3.48
C GLY A 67 0.33 13.29 2.74
N ILE A 68 0.17 13.50 1.44
CA ILE A 68 -0.85 12.86 0.62
C ILE A 68 -0.21 11.92 -0.39
N MET A 69 -0.68 10.68 -0.42
CA MET A 69 -0.34 9.69 -1.43
C MET A 69 -1.47 9.61 -2.46
N THR A 70 -1.12 9.78 -3.74
CA THR A 70 -2.09 9.70 -4.83
C THR A 70 -2.18 8.29 -5.38
N VAL A 71 -3.38 7.74 -5.43
CA VAL A 71 -3.64 6.39 -5.95
C VAL A 71 -3.35 6.35 -7.46
N SER A 72 -2.57 5.37 -7.91
CA SER A 72 -2.31 5.14 -9.33
C SER A 72 -3.58 4.70 -10.06
N ARG A 73 -3.69 5.13 -11.33
CA ARG A 73 -4.74 4.67 -12.26
C ARG A 73 -4.25 3.60 -13.22
N ASP A 74 -3.02 3.15 -13.06
CA ASP A 74 -2.47 2.06 -13.87
C ASP A 74 -3.15 0.72 -13.55
N PRO A 75 -3.13 -0.24 -14.47
CA PRO A 75 -3.75 -1.55 -14.25
C PRO A 75 -3.28 -2.26 -12.99
N GLY A 76 -4.16 -3.01 -12.37
CA GLY A 76 -3.90 -3.70 -11.09
C GLY A 76 -3.71 -2.70 -9.96
N PHE A 77 -2.67 -2.88 -9.16
CA PHE A 77 -2.27 -1.92 -8.13
C PHE A 77 -1.32 -0.83 -8.65
N GLY A 78 -1.06 -0.81 -9.93
CA GLY A 78 -0.12 0.13 -10.54
C GLY A 78 1.33 -0.07 -10.09
N ILE A 79 1.69 -1.27 -9.66
CA ILE A 79 3.00 -1.61 -9.13
C ILE A 79 3.89 -2.15 -10.23
N VAL A 80 5.11 -1.62 -10.34
CA VAL A 80 6.18 -2.15 -11.18
C VAL A 80 7.34 -2.59 -10.28
N LEU A 81 7.75 -3.84 -10.42
CA LEU A 81 8.88 -4.38 -9.67
C LEU A 81 10.21 -3.98 -10.34
N ASP A 82 11.22 -3.69 -9.53
CA ASP A 82 12.60 -3.62 -10.00
C ASP A 82 13.12 -5.05 -10.23
N GLU A 83 13.06 -5.49 -11.48
CA GLU A 83 13.45 -6.83 -11.89
C GLU A 83 14.94 -7.16 -11.63
N ALA A 84 15.80 -6.15 -11.71
CA ALA A 84 17.23 -6.32 -11.43
C ALA A 84 17.44 -6.59 -9.94
N LEU A 85 16.75 -5.84 -9.08
CA LEU A 85 16.79 -6.04 -7.65
C LEU A 85 16.20 -7.40 -7.26
N VAL A 86 15.05 -7.78 -7.84
CA VAL A 86 14.41 -9.07 -7.58
C VAL A 86 15.36 -10.22 -7.92
N ARG A 87 16.04 -10.15 -9.08
CA ARG A 87 17.03 -11.17 -9.46
C ARG A 87 18.22 -11.22 -8.50
N ARG A 88 18.71 -10.08 -8.03
CA ARG A 88 19.84 -10.00 -7.11
C ARG A 88 19.56 -10.69 -5.77
N TYR A 89 18.34 -10.59 -5.26
CA TYR A 89 17.94 -11.15 -3.96
C TYR A 89 17.17 -12.47 -4.05
N ARG A 90 17.05 -13.01 -5.25
CA ARG A 90 16.37 -14.29 -5.44
C ARG A 90 17.14 -15.42 -4.76
N ILE A 91 16.46 -16.13 -3.89
CA ILE A 91 16.93 -17.39 -3.31
C ILE A 91 16.58 -18.49 -4.29
N SER A 92 17.59 -19.21 -4.73
CA SER A 92 17.41 -20.29 -5.69
C SER A 92 16.59 -21.45 -5.14
#